data_cce89ea11b5b145076c4721de6256ac2
#
_entry.id   cce89ea11b5b145076c4721de6256ac2
#
_cell.length_a   1.000
_cell.length_b   1.000
_cell.length_c   1.000
_cell.angle_alpha   90.00
_cell.angle_beta   90.00
_cell.angle_gamma   90.00
#
_symmetry.space_group_name_H-M   'P 1'
#
loop_
_entity.id
_entity.type
_entity.pdbx_description
1 polymer ?
#
loop_
_entity_poly.entity_id
_entity_poly.type
_entity_poly.pdbx_seq_one_letter_code
_entity_poly.pdbx_strand_id
1 'polypeptide(L)'
;MNAKRLMGAAAATVLALGLAACSGEGAGTTNDDPTDGAAPVAEDVRVGVAMPTQTSERWIADGAAVESGLQELGYDVDLQFANDDIPTQTQQIDQMITNGADLLIIAAIDGTALTAQLENAASQGIPVIAYDRLIRESENVDFYVTFDNYQVGVQQATSLLVGLGILDKDGNETGETGPFNVELFAGSLDDNNAFFFWNGAIDTLQPYLDNGTLVVPSGQVEIEQAAILRWQQETAQRRMEDLLTASYSGGTTVDGVLSPYDGLSRGIITALQNAGYPATIADGFPIVTGQDAEIASVKLIADDVQFATIFKDTRKLAAQAVTATEEFLSGGEPTANDTETYDNGVKVVPSFLLESDIVYADNIESLLVDSGYWTAEEVASGVAE
;
A
#
# COMPACT_ATOMS: atom_id res chain seq x y z
N MET A 1 -68.82 18.39 -15.90
CA MET A 1 -69.57 18.37 -17.15
C MET A 1 -68.91 17.37 -18.08
N ASN A 2 -69.66 16.31 -18.34
CA ASN A 2 -69.68 15.43 -19.52
C ASN A 2 -68.39 14.73 -19.94
N ALA A 3 -68.24 13.48 -19.82
CA ALA A 3 -68.98 12.24 -20.14
C ALA A 3 -68.78 11.74 -21.60
N LYS A 4 -68.51 10.46 -21.68
CA LYS A 4 -68.83 9.42 -22.67
C LYS A 4 -67.63 8.83 -23.43
N ARG A 5 -67.26 7.53 -23.18
CA ARG A 5 -67.87 6.26 -23.68
C ARG A 5 -67.65 6.06 -25.17
N LEU A 6 -67.05 4.98 -25.67
CA LEU A 6 -67.54 3.59 -25.89
C LEU A 6 -66.41 2.83 -26.60
N MET A 7 -66.03 1.63 -26.22
CA MET A 7 -66.56 0.28 -26.60
C MET A 7 -66.17 -0.25 -28.00
N GLY A 8 -65.68 -1.45 -28.03
CA GLY A 8 -65.84 -2.42 -29.10
C GLY A 8 -64.56 -3.32 -29.24
N ALA A 9 -64.57 -4.47 -28.74
CA ALA A 9 -65.02 -5.85 -29.05
C ALA A 9 -64.02 -6.57 -29.98
N ALA A 10 -63.29 -7.54 -29.48
CA ALA A 10 -63.53 -9.01 -29.49
C ALA A 10 -63.43 -9.69 -30.88
N ALA A 11 -62.49 -10.60 -31.02
CA ALA A 11 -62.75 -11.89 -31.68
C ALA A 11 -61.63 -12.91 -31.33
N ALA A 12 -62.05 -13.99 -30.84
CA ALA A 12 -61.36 -15.26 -30.57
C ALA A 12 -61.33 -16.12 -31.84
N THR A 13 -60.45 -17.11 -31.90
CA THR A 13 -60.66 -18.48 -32.43
C THR A 13 -59.33 -19.22 -32.51
N VAL A 14 -59.15 -20.25 -31.78
CA VAL A 14 -59.42 -21.71 -31.86
C VAL A 14 -58.19 -22.57 -32.17
N LEU A 15 -57.81 -23.36 -31.22
CA LEU A 15 -57.46 -24.79 -31.10
C LEU A 15 -56.93 -25.55 -32.32
N ALA A 16 -55.82 -26.28 -32.08
CA ALA A 16 -55.69 -27.66 -32.52
C ALA A 16 -54.74 -28.46 -31.61
N LEU A 17 -55.29 -29.47 -30.97
CA LEU A 17 -54.65 -30.57 -30.26
C LEU A 17 -53.97 -31.52 -31.28
N GLY A 18 -52.83 -32.10 -30.85
CA GLY A 18 -52.21 -33.27 -31.48
C GLY A 18 -51.54 -34.13 -30.42
N LEU A 19 -52.25 -35.06 -29.83
CA LEU A 19 -51.71 -36.18 -29.04
C LEU A 19 -51.17 -37.24 -30.02
N ALA A 20 -49.98 -37.74 -29.74
CA ALA A 20 -49.61 -39.11 -30.10
C ALA A 20 -48.68 -39.67 -29.00
N ALA A 21 -49.22 -40.61 -28.25
CA ALA A 21 -48.48 -41.50 -27.37
C ALA A 21 -47.97 -42.68 -28.17
N CYS A 22 -46.74 -43.15 -27.83
CA CYS A 22 -46.45 -44.60 -27.82
C CYS A 22 -45.20 -44.91 -27.02
N SER A 23 -45.34 -45.80 -26.15
CA SER A 23 -44.55 -46.53 -25.19
C SER A 23 -43.23 -47.13 -25.72
N GLY A 24 -42.23 -47.22 -24.78
CA GLY A 24 -41.09 -48.11 -24.91
C GLY A 24 -40.27 -48.12 -23.61
N GLU A 25 -40.37 -49.19 -22.82
CA GLU A 25 -39.55 -49.47 -21.64
C GLU A 25 -38.08 -49.68 -22.02
N GLY A 26 -37.15 -49.16 -21.18
CA GLY A 26 -35.73 -49.44 -21.25
C GLY A 26 -35.02 -48.87 -20.04
N ALA A 27 -34.45 -49.75 -19.22
CA ALA A 27 -33.80 -49.58 -17.93
C ALA A 27 -32.63 -48.60 -17.90
N GLY A 28 -32.59 -47.85 -16.83
CA GLY A 28 -31.49 -47.43 -15.95
C GLY A 28 -30.11 -47.09 -16.54
N THR A 29 -29.76 -45.79 -16.39
CA THR A 29 -28.49 -45.38 -15.88
C THR A 29 -28.66 -43.97 -15.30
N THR A 30 -28.45 -43.87 -14.00
CA THR A 30 -28.27 -42.62 -13.30
C THR A 30 -26.93 -42.05 -13.76
N ASN A 31 -26.95 -41.11 -14.66
CA ASN A 31 -25.86 -40.19 -14.83
C ASN A 31 -26.11 -39.04 -13.84
N ASP A 32 -25.41 -39.07 -12.72
CA ASP A 32 -25.09 -37.88 -11.97
C ASP A 32 -24.22 -37.03 -12.90
N ASP A 33 -24.82 -36.07 -13.56
CA ASP A 33 -24.14 -34.97 -14.22
C ASP A 33 -23.55 -34.12 -13.10
N PRO A 34 -22.21 -33.96 -13.00
CA PRO A 34 -21.65 -32.94 -12.13
C PRO A 34 -22.19 -31.62 -12.66
N THR A 35 -22.95 -30.92 -11.82
CA THR A 35 -23.22 -29.49 -12.05
C THR A 35 -21.87 -28.80 -12.25
N ASP A 36 -21.50 -28.60 -13.51
CA ASP A 36 -20.47 -27.64 -13.90
C ASP A 36 -20.87 -26.33 -13.22
N GLY A 37 -20.14 -25.97 -12.18
CA GLY A 37 -20.25 -24.66 -11.57
C GLY A 37 -19.87 -23.64 -12.66
N ALA A 38 -20.87 -23.07 -13.31
CA ALA A 38 -20.63 -21.96 -14.21
C ALA A 38 -19.92 -20.87 -13.38
N ALA A 39 -18.77 -20.39 -13.88
CA ALA A 39 -18.14 -19.24 -13.29
C ALA A 39 -19.18 -18.11 -13.16
N PRO A 40 -19.20 -17.37 -12.03
CA PRO A 40 -20.16 -16.29 -11.83
C PRO A 40 -20.04 -15.29 -13.01
N VAL A 41 -21.20 -14.82 -13.50
CA VAL A 41 -21.20 -13.72 -14.47
C VAL A 41 -20.72 -12.47 -13.76
N ALA A 42 -19.88 -11.66 -14.41
CA ALA A 42 -19.20 -10.52 -13.80
C ALA A 42 -20.14 -9.54 -13.05
N GLU A 43 -21.37 -9.39 -13.51
CA GLU A 43 -22.39 -8.52 -12.90
C GLU A 43 -22.87 -8.99 -11.50
N ASP A 44 -22.61 -10.25 -11.14
CA ASP A 44 -23.01 -10.85 -9.85
C ASP A 44 -21.84 -10.91 -8.84
N VAL A 45 -20.63 -10.54 -9.26
CA VAL A 45 -19.43 -10.60 -8.40
C VAL A 45 -19.29 -9.33 -7.57
N ARG A 46 -19.11 -9.49 -6.26
CA ARG A 46 -18.87 -8.40 -5.32
C ARG A 46 -17.50 -8.52 -4.68
N VAL A 47 -16.71 -7.43 -4.74
CA VAL A 47 -15.38 -7.35 -4.11
C VAL A 47 -15.39 -6.32 -2.99
N GLY A 48 -15.02 -6.74 -1.77
CA GLY A 48 -14.82 -5.85 -0.65
C GLY A 48 -13.39 -5.30 -0.64
N VAL A 49 -13.24 -3.97 -0.52
CA VAL A 49 -11.94 -3.29 -0.49
C VAL A 49 -11.84 -2.46 0.78
N ALA A 50 -10.99 -2.88 1.73
CA ALA A 50 -10.83 -2.23 3.03
C ALA A 50 -9.48 -1.53 3.11
N MET A 51 -9.49 -0.19 3.05
CA MET A 51 -8.32 0.68 3.12
C MET A 51 -8.15 1.28 4.53
N PRO A 52 -6.89 1.56 4.98
CA PRO A 52 -6.65 1.95 6.37
C PRO A 52 -7.09 3.38 6.67
N THR A 53 -6.83 4.34 5.79
CA THR A 53 -7.02 5.76 6.08
C THR A 53 -7.17 6.61 4.83
N GLN A 54 -7.66 7.84 5.01
CA GLN A 54 -7.66 8.90 3.98
C GLN A 54 -6.69 10.05 4.32
N THR A 55 -5.87 9.90 5.36
CA THR A 55 -4.91 10.94 5.77
C THR A 55 -3.64 10.96 4.94
N SER A 56 -3.27 9.86 4.32
CA SER A 56 -2.20 9.77 3.33
C SER A 56 -2.80 9.69 1.93
N GLU A 57 -2.30 10.52 1.01
CA GLU A 57 -2.80 10.65 -0.37
C GLU A 57 -2.76 9.32 -1.12
N ARG A 58 -1.72 8.51 -0.88
CA ARG A 58 -1.57 7.23 -1.56
C ARG A 58 -2.76 6.29 -1.34
N TRP A 59 -3.31 6.21 -0.11
CA TRP A 59 -4.41 5.31 0.18
C TRP A 59 -5.70 5.68 -0.56
N ILE A 60 -5.92 6.98 -0.82
CA ILE A 60 -7.02 7.46 -1.65
C ILE A 60 -6.79 7.01 -3.09
N ALA A 61 -5.57 7.21 -3.61
CA ALA A 61 -5.20 6.81 -4.97
C ALA A 61 -5.23 5.28 -5.15
N ASP A 62 -4.69 4.52 -4.18
CA ASP A 62 -4.74 3.05 -4.16
C ASP A 62 -6.18 2.54 -4.23
N GLY A 63 -7.06 3.04 -3.34
CA GLY A 63 -8.47 2.64 -3.29
C GLY A 63 -9.20 2.95 -4.58
N ALA A 64 -9.02 4.15 -5.12
CA ALA A 64 -9.65 4.57 -6.38
C ALA A 64 -9.17 3.74 -7.59
N ALA A 65 -7.87 3.42 -7.66
CA ALA A 65 -7.30 2.62 -8.72
C ALA A 65 -7.78 1.15 -8.67
N VAL A 66 -7.85 0.56 -7.47
CA VAL A 66 -8.41 -0.79 -7.29
C VAL A 66 -9.89 -0.81 -7.66
N GLU A 67 -10.69 0.16 -7.14
CA GLU A 67 -12.11 0.27 -7.46
C GLU A 67 -12.35 0.41 -8.96
N SER A 68 -11.64 1.33 -9.62
CA SER A 68 -11.78 1.55 -11.07
C SER A 68 -11.42 0.29 -11.87
N GLY A 69 -10.30 -0.37 -11.54
CA GLY A 69 -9.87 -1.58 -12.25
C GLY A 69 -10.86 -2.73 -12.10
N LEU A 70 -11.45 -2.92 -10.92
CA LEU A 70 -12.47 -3.95 -10.68
C LEU A 70 -13.79 -3.61 -11.37
N GLN A 71 -14.20 -2.34 -11.38
CA GLN A 71 -15.41 -1.88 -12.07
C GLN A 71 -15.29 -2.02 -13.59
N GLU A 72 -14.10 -1.84 -14.17
CA GLU A 72 -13.84 -2.09 -15.60
C GLU A 72 -14.06 -3.55 -15.98
N LEU A 73 -13.87 -4.49 -15.03
CA LEU A 73 -14.18 -5.91 -15.19
C LEU A 73 -15.68 -6.22 -14.97
N GLY A 74 -16.48 -5.24 -14.55
CA GLY A 74 -17.91 -5.37 -14.31
C GLY A 74 -18.25 -5.82 -12.89
N TYR A 75 -17.31 -5.78 -11.94
CA TYR A 75 -17.56 -6.19 -10.55
C TYR A 75 -18.20 -5.07 -9.74
N ASP A 76 -19.05 -5.45 -8.76
CA ASP A 76 -19.59 -4.56 -7.74
C ASP A 76 -18.53 -4.38 -6.63
N VAL A 77 -18.15 -3.14 -6.32
CA VAL A 77 -17.04 -2.84 -5.39
C VAL A 77 -17.56 -2.10 -4.16
N ASP A 78 -17.30 -2.67 -2.98
CA ASP A 78 -17.54 -2.03 -1.69
C ASP A 78 -16.20 -1.50 -1.14
N LEU A 79 -15.84 -0.25 -1.51
CA LEU A 79 -14.62 0.42 -1.05
C LEU A 79 -14.90 1.21 0.24
N GLN A 80 -14.16 0.90 1.31
CA GLN A 80 -14.28 1.60 2.58
C GLN A 80 -12.92 1.98 3.18
N PHE A 81 -12.89 3.09 3.91
CA PHE A 81 -11.73 3.62 4.63
C PHE A 81 -12.03 3.67 6.12
N ALA A 82 -11.12 3.15 6.94
CA ALA A 82 -11.34 3.03 8.38
C ALA A 82 -10.75 4.19 9.21
N ASN A 83 -10.07 5.16 8.58
CA ASN A 83 -9.48 6.34 9.24
C ASN A 83 -8.56 6.00 10.43
N ASP A 84 -7.71 4.99 10.27
CA ASP A 84 -6.79 4.46 11.27
C ASP A 84 -7.45 3.90 12.54
N ASP A 85 -8.76 3.62 12.49
CA ASP A 85 -9.51 3.02 13.60
C ASP A 85 -9.73 1.52 13.38
N ILE A 86 -9.02 0.68 14.15
CA ILE A 86 -9.08 -0.79 14.02
C ILE A 86 -10.50 -1.33 14.20
N PRO A 87 -11.28 -0.93 15.25
CA PRO A 87 -12.66 -1.37 15.39
C PRO A 87 -13.53 -1.04 14.18
N THR A 88 -13.33 0.11 13.56
CA THR A 88 -14.04 0.49 12.33
C THR A 88 -13.67 -0.43 11.19
N GLN A 89 -12.37 -0.74 10.98
CA GLN A 89 -11.94 -1.64 9.91
C GLN A 89 -12.50 -3.06 10.10
N THR A 90 -12.45 -3.60 11.32
CA THR A 90 -13.02 -4.93 11.60
C THR A 90 -14.52 -4.99 11.32
N GLN A 91 -15.26 -3.93 11.70
CA GLN A 91 -16.69 -3.84 11.41
C GLN A 91 -17.00 -3.72 9.92
N GLN A 92 -16.21 -2.96 9.17
CA GLN A 92 -16.35 -2.80 7.73
C GLN A 92 -16.15 -4.15 7.02
N ILE A 93 -15.11 -4.90 7.38
CA ILE A 93 -14.84 -6.23 6.82
C ILE A 93 -15.97 -7.22 7.16
N ASP A 94 -16.45 -7.26 8.41
CA ASP A 94 -17.59 -8.08 8.80
C ASP A 94 -18.85 -7.73 7.97
N GLN A 95 -19.03 -6.45 7.66
CA GLN A 95 -20.14 -5.98 6.84
C GLN A 95 -20.00 -6.40 5.38
N MET A 96 -18.81 -6.31 4.79
CA MET A 96 -18.52 -6.80 3.43
C MET A 96 -18.82 -8.30 3.31
N ILE A 97 -18.37 -9.11 4.27
CA ILE A 97 -18.65 -10.55 4.33
C ILE A 97 -20.16 -10.81 4.42
N THR A 98 -20.85 -10.10 5.32
CA THR A 98 -22.32 -10.24 5.52
C THR A 98 -23.10 -9.83 4.26
N ASN A 99 -22.62 -8.84 3.52
CA ASN A 99 -23.22 -8.36 2.28
C ASN A 99 -22.93 -9.27 1.07
N GLY A 100 -22.19 -10.37 1.28
CA GLY A 100 -21.92 -11.38 0.26
C GLY A 100 -20.77 -10.99 -0.67
N ALA A 101 -19.66 -10.50 -0.11
CA ALA A 101 -18.42 -10.35 -0.87
C ALA A 101 -17.91 -11.72 -1.35
N ASP A 102 -17.48 -11.81 -2.60
CA ASP A 102 -16.90 -13.00 -3.20
C ASP A 102 -15.38 -13.03 -3.01
N LEU A 103 -14.76 -11.87 -2.74
CA LEU A 103 -13.34 -11.71 -2.45
C LEU A 103 -13.13 -10.45 -1.62
N LEU A 104 -12.08 -10.44 -0.78
CA LEU A 104 -11.65 -9.29 0.02
C LEU A 104 -10.24 -8.86 -0.36
N ILE A 105 -10.05 -7.56 -0.57
CA ILE A 105 -8.75 -6.89 -0.69
C ILE A 105 -8.60 -6.02 0.55
N ILE A 106 -7.59 -6.30 1.39
CA ILE A 106 -7.46 -5.66 2.71
C ILE A 106 -6.06 -5.08 2.89
N ALA A 107 -5.98 -3.76 3.06
CA ALA A 107 -4.81 -3.07 3.59
C ALA A 107 -4.99 -2.88 5.11
N ALA A 108 -4.41 -3.76 5.91
CA ALA A 108 -4.65 -3.79 7.35
C ALA A 108 -4.06 -2.56 8.06
N ILE A 109 -4.80 -1.98 9.01
CA ILE A 109 -4.27 -0.97 9.93
C ILE A 109 -3.28 -1.63 10.89
N ASP A 110 -3.69 -2.76 11.49
CA ASP A 110 -2.88 -3.61 12.35
C ASP A 110 -2.95 -5.04 11.79
N GLY A 111 -1.79 -5.54 11.37
CA GLY A 111 -1.69 -6.87 10.75
C GLY A 111 -2.16 -8.02 11.64
N THR A 112 -2.26 -7.83 12.98
CA THR A 112 -2.67 -8.88 13.92
C THR A 112 -4.14 -8.79 14.37
N ALA A 113 -4.87 -7.76 13.95
CA ALA A 113 -6.19 -7.46 14.49
C ALA A 113 -7.37 -8.14 13.75
N LEU A 114 -7.12 -8.87 12.66
CA LEU A 114 -8.16 -9.32 11.73
C LEU A 114 -8.47 -10.82 11.77
N THR A 115 -7.86 -11.59 12.67
CA THR A 115 -7.96 -13.07 12.71
C THR A 115 -9.42 -13.57 12.65
N ALA A 116 -10.31 -12.96 13.45
CA ALA A 116 -11.71 -13.39 13.50
C ALA A 116 -12.47 -13.13 12.18
N GLN A 117 -12.17 -12.00 11.51
CA GLN A 117 -12.77 -11.64 10.23
C GLN A 117 -12.29 -12.60 9.12
N LEU A 118 -11.01 -12.94 9.13
CA LEU A 118 -10.43 -13.88 8.17
C LEU A 118 -10.95 -15.31 8.37
N GLU A 119 -11.14 -15.76 9.62
CA GLU A 119 -11.80 -17.03 9.93
C GLU A 119 -13.24 -17.06 9.39
N ASN A 120 -13.98 -15.95 9.54
CA ASN A 120 -15.33 -15.81 9.02
C ASN A 120 -15.34 -15.85 7.48
N ALA A 121 -14.45 -15.11 6.80
CA ALA A 121 -14.28 -15.14 5.35
C ALA A 121 -13.99 -16.55 4.84
N ALA A 122 -13.01 -17.23 5.44
CA ALA A 122 -12.63 -18.60 5.09
C ALA A 122 -13.76 -19.60 5.26
N SER A 123 -14.57 -19.46 6.34
CA SER A 123 -15.74 -20.33 6.58
C SER A 123 -16.81 -20.23 5.47
N GLN A 124 -16.81 -19.14 4.71
CA GLN A 124 -17.70 -18.88 3.59
C GLN A 124 -17.03 -19.09 2.23
N GLY A 125 -15.74 -19.47 2.23
CA GLY A 125 -14.95 -19.68 1.00
C GLY A 125 -14.56 -18.39 0.29
N ILE A 126 -14.51 -17.27 1.00
CA ILE A 126 -14.12 -15.95 0.48
C ILE A 126 -12.60 -15.80 0.56
N PRO A 127 -11.89 -15.73 -0.57
CA PRO A 127 -10.45 -15.51 -0.58
C PRO A 127 -10.07 -14.09 -0.10
N VAL A 128 -8.87 -13.98 0.49
CA VAL A 128 -8.35 -12.74 1.05
C VAL A 128 -7.01 -12.39 0.43
N ILE A 129 -6.93 -11.23 -0.22
CA ILE A 129 -5.70 -10.61 -0.69
C ILE A 129 -5.27 -9.55 0.33
N ALA A 130 -4.10 -9.74 0.95
CA ALA A 130 -3.43 -8.69 1.69
C ALA A 130 -2.86 -7.68 0.68
N TYR A 131 -3.19 -6.41 0.83
CA TYR A 131 -2.79 -5.33 -0.07
C TYR A 131 -1.79 -4.41 0.63
N ASP A 132 -0.61 -4.26 0.04
CA ASP A 132 0.51 -3.45 0.55
C ASP A 132 1.01 -3.90 1.94
N ARG A 133 0.15 -4.17 2.91
CA ARG A 133 0.47 -4.55 4.29
C ARG A 133 0.15 -6.01 4.55
N LEU A 134 1.14 -6.78 5.02
CA LEU A 134 0.95 -8.20 5.34
C LEU A 134 0.04 -8.37 6.55
N ILE A 135 -1.00 -9.20 6.40
CA ILE A 135 -1.83 -9.63 7.53
C ILE A 135 -1.14 -10.81 8.22
N ARG A 136 -0.90 -10.66 9.52
CA ARG A 136 -0.15 -11.61 10.36
C ARG A 136 -1.06 -12.52 11.17
N GLU A 137 -0.49 -13.60 11.70
CA GLU A 137 -1.12 -14.51 12.67
C GLU A 137 -2.41 -15.17 12.18
N SER A 138 -2.56 -15.36 10.86
CA SER A 138 -3.71 -16.03 10.25
C SER A 138 -3.28 -16.97 9.12
N GLU A 139 -3.85 -18.17 9.09
CA GLU A 139 -3.69 -19.08 7.94
C GLU A 139 -4.58 -18.69 6.74
N ASN A 140 -5.54 -17.78 6.95
CA ASN A 140 -6.58 -17.40 6.00
C ASN A 140 -6.22 -16.12 5.23
N VAL A 141 -4.96 -15.94 4.88
CA VAL A 141 -4.47 -14.95 3.93
C VAL A 141 -4.01 -15.71 2.70
N ASP A 142 -4.69 -15.53 1.57
CA ASP A 142 -4.48 -16.39 0.41
C ASP A 142 -3.39 -15.85 -0.51
N PHE A 143 -3.22 -14.54 -0.58
CA PHE A 143 -2.23 -13.87 -1.40
C PHE A 143 -1.80 -12.52 -0.81
N TYR A 144 -0.60 -12.07 -1.16
CA TYR A 144 -0.08 -10.77 -0.75
C TYR A 144 0.46 -10.01 -1.96
N VAL A 145 0.01 -8.78 -2.15
CA VAL A 145 0.50 -7.89 -3.22
C VAL A 145 1.17 -6.69 -2.57
N THR A 146 2.46 -6.51 -2.85
CA THR A 146 3.26 -5.45 -2.24
C THR A 146 4.49 -5.10 -3.11
N PHE A 147 5.39 -4.30 -2.58
CA PHE A 147 6.73 -4.05 -3.13
C PHE A 147 7.78 -4.91 -2.44
N ASP A 148 8.99 -4.99 -2.98
CA ASP A 148 10.14 -5.55 -2.26
C ASP A 148 10.50 -4.59 -1.11
N ASN A 149 9.90 -4.82 0.05
CA ASN A 149 10.00 -3.92 1.19
C ASN A 149 11.42 -3.89 1.80
N TYR A 150 12.18 -4.98 1.69
CA TYR A 150 13.58 -4.97 2.10
C TYR A 150 14.40 -4.07 1.18
N GLN A 151 14.22 -4.22 -0.14
CA GLN A 151 14.90 -3.38 -1.13
C GLN A 151 14.50 -1.89 -0.99
N VAL A 152 13.27 -1.58 -0.63
CA VAL A 152 12.84 -0.21 -0.29
C VAL A 152 13.69 0.36 0.86
N GLY A 153 13.93 -0.43 1.91
CA GLY A 153 14.81 -0.04 3.02
C GLY A 153 16.25 0.21 2.57
N VAL A 154 16.79 -0.68 1.73
CA VAL A 154 18.12 -0.50 1.10
C VAL A 154 18.17 0.81 0.31
N GLN A 155 17.14 1.12 -0.46
CA GLN A 155 17.06 2.35 -1.27
C GLN A 155 16.97 3.61 -0.39
N GLN A 156 16.24 3.58 0.73
CA GLN A 156 16.19 4.68 1.70
C GLN A 156 17.59 4.97 2.27
N ALA A 157 18.30 3.94 2.72
CA ALA A 157 19.64 4.08 3.25
C ALA A 157 20.65 4.53 2.19
N THR A 158 20.57 3.98 0.97
CA THR A 158 21.40 4.38 -0.16
C THR A 158 21.19 5.86 -0.46
N SER A 159 19.94 6.34 -0.49
CA SER A 159 19.67 7.76 -0.75
C SER A 159 20.24 8.67 0.35
N LEU A 160 20.22 8.24 1.63
CA LEU A 160 20.88 8.96 2.72
C LEU A 160 22.40 9.04 2.48
N LEU A 161 23.04 7.91 2.16
CA LEU A 161 24.49 7.86 1.90
C LEU A 161 24.90 8.70 0.68
N VAL A 162 24.07 8.73 -0.37
CA VAL A 162 24.26 9.57 -1.54
C VAL A 162 24.14 11.05 -1.18
N GLY A 163 23.14 11.42 -0.39
CA GLY A 163 22.94 12.80 0.05
C GLY A 163 24.08 13.33 0.94
N LEU A 164 24.64 12.46 1.78
CA LEU A 164 25.82 12.76 2.59
C LEU A 164 27.13 12.75 1.78
N GLY A 165 27.08 12.40 0.49
CA GLY A 165 28.24 12.33 -0.37
C GLY A 165 29.14 11.12 -0.12
N ILE A 166 28.73 10.15 0.69
CA ILE A 166 29.49 8.92 0.98
C ILE A 166 29.48 8.00 -0.25
N LEU A 167 28.33 7.88 -0.91
CA LEU A 167 28.17 7.17 -2.17
C LEU A 167 27.85 8.15 -3.31
N ASP A 168 28.21 7.77 -4.52
CA ASP A 168 27.62 8.36 -5.72
C ASP A 168 26.27 7.67 -6.08
N LYS A 169 25.53 8.18 -7.06
CA LYS A 169 24.23 7.63 -7.47
C LYS A 169 24.32 6.24 -8.12
N ASP A 170 25.52 5.84 -8.53
CA ASP A 170 25.80 4.50 -9.07
C ASP A 170 26.17 3.50 -7.96
N GLY A 171 26.19 3.96 -6.69
CA GLY A 171 26.51 3.16 -5.51
C GLY A 171 27.99 2.98 -5.22
N ASN A 172 28.88 3.76 -5.88
CA ASN A 172 30.30 3.70 -5.63
C ASN A 172 30.71 4.62 -4.48
N GLU A 173 31.66 4.16 -3.65
CA GLU A 173 32.23 5.01 -2.61
C GLU A 173 33.00 6.20 -3.19
N THR A 174 32.72 7.39 -2.66
CA THR A 174 33.39 8.64 -3.08
C THR A 174 34.72 8.88 -2.37
N GLY A 175 34.93 8.22 -1.21
CA GLY A 175 36.03 8.43 -0.29
C GLY A 175 35.74 9.45 0.82
N GLU A 176 34.49 9.92 0.93
CA GLU A 176 34.04 10.73 2.06
C GLU A 176 33.97 9.89 3.34
N THR A 177 34.52 10.39 4.45
CA THR A 177 34.75 9.60 5.67
C THR A 177 34.01 10.11 6.91
N GLY A 178 33.28 11.21 6.83
CA GLY A 178 32.54 11.77 7.96
C GLY A 178 33.43 12.31 9.09
N PRO A 179 33.02 12.28 10.39
CA PRO A 179 31.75 11.68 10.83
C PRO A 179 30.54 12.53 10.50
N PHE A 180 29.44 11.89 10.15
CA PHE A 180 28.15 12.53 9.94
C PHE A 180 27.18 12.16 11.07
N ASN A 181 26.51 13.15 11.64
CA ASN A 181 25.50 12.95 12.69
C ASN A 181 24.15 12.68 12.05
N VAL A 182 23.65 11.48 12.24
CA VAL A 182 22.37 11.06 11.64
C VAL A 182 21.38 10.64 12.73
N GLU A 183 20.09 10.80 12.44
CA GLU A 183 19.02 10.23 13.26
C GLU A 183 18.20 9.25 12.44
N LEU A 184 17.72 8.21 13.13
CA LEU A 184 16.99 7.11 12.52
C LEU A 184 15.51 7.17 12.93
N PHE A 185 14.62 7.08 11.94
CA PHE A 185 13.18 6.95 12.13
C PHE A 185 12.70 5.65 11.50
N ALA A 186 11.75 5.00 12.16
CA ALA A 186 11.10 3.79 11.68
C ALA A 186 9.59 4.01 11.58
N GLY A 187 8.93 3.13 10.84
CA GLY A 187 7.49 3.10 10.70
C GLY A 187 6.74 2.59 11.92
N SER A 188 5.46 2.34 11.78
CA SER A 188 4.60 1.80 12.83
C SER A 188 4.79 0.30 12.98
N LEU A 189 4.97 -0.21 14.21
CA LEU A 189 5.26 -1.63 14.46
C LEU A 189 4.04 -2.56 14.34
N ASP A 190 2.85 -1.99 14.19
CA ASP A 190 1.63 -2.72 13.82
C ASP A 190 1.57 -3.05 12.32
N ASP A 191 2.46 -2.43 11.51
CA ASP A 191 2.67 -2.69 10.11
C ASP A 191 3.94 -3.53 9.90
N ASN A 192 3.79 -4.71 9.28
CA ASN A 192 4.91 -5.63 9.03
C ASN A 192 6.01 -5.02 8.15
N ASN A 193 5.65 -4.10 7.23
CA ASN A 193 6.60 -3.48 6.31
C ASN A 193 7.67 -2.67 7.05
N ALA A 194 7.32 -2.07 8.19
CA ALA A 194 8.26 -1.28 9.00
C ALA A 194 9.52 -2.08 9.37
N PHE A 195 9.39 -3.38 9.64
CA PHE A 195 10.53 -4.25 9.95
C PHE A 195 11.40 -4.53 8.73
N PHE A 196 10.79 -4.73 7.56
CA PHE A 196 11.53 -4.94 6.31
C PHE A 196 12.27 -3.69 5.87
N PHE A 197 11.62 -2.52 5.92
CA PHE A 197 12.27 -1.23 5.63
C PHE A 197 13.43 -0.99 6.57
N TRP A 198 13.22 -1.20 7.88
CA TRP A 198 14.26 -1.04 8.89
C TRP A 198 15.44 -1.96 8.65
N ASN A 199 15.18 -3.27 8.44
CA ASN A 199 16.25 -4.25 8.25
C ASN A 199 17.07 -3.91 6.99
N GLY A 200 16.43 -3.64 5.85
CA GLY A 200 17.14 -3.25 4.63
C GLY A 200 17.97 -1.97 4.80
N ALA A 201 17.42 -1.00 5.52
CA ALA A 201 18.13 0.25 5.78
C ALA A 201 19.30 0.04 6.75
N ILE A 202 19.11 -0.66 7.86
CA ILE A 202 20.17 -0.88 8.84
C ILE A 202 21.27 -1.76 8.29
N ASP A 203 20.96 -2.84 7.58
CA ASP A 203 21.98 -3.69 6.95
C ASP A 203 22.86 -2.88 5.98
N THR A 204 22.29 -1.88 5.29
CA THR A 204 23.02 -0.97 4.40
C THR A 204 23.84 0.04 5.16
N LEU A 205 23.35 0.59 6.29
CA LEU A 205 24.05 1.62 7.08
C LEU A 205 25.07 1.03 8.05
N GLN A 206 24.94 -0.24 8.47
CA GLN A 206 25.73 -0.86 9.51
C GLN A 206 27.25 -0.73 9.31
N PRO A 207 27.81 -0.95 8.10
CA PRO A 207 29.25 -0.76 7.89
C PRO A 207 29.75 0.65 8.20
N TYR A 208 28.92 1.67 7.95
CA TYR A 208 29.23 3.08 8.19
C TYR A 208 29.02 3.50 9.65
N LEU A 209 28.09 2.85 10.35
CA LEU A 209 27.92 2.97 11.80
C LEU A 209 29.09 2.32 12.55
N ASP A 210 29.49 1.12 12.15
CA ASP A 210 30.59 0.37 12.80
C ASP A 210 31.94 1.05 12.67
N ASN A 211 32.21 1.69 11.53
CA ASN A 211 33.50 2.38 11.30
C ASN A 211 33.50 3.84 11.76
N GLY A 212 32.36 4.38 12.23
CA GLY A 212 32.20 5.72 12.74
C GLY A 212 32.07 6.81 11.67
N THR A 213 31.85 6.45 10.39
CA THR A 213 31.49 7.41 9.34
C THR A 213 30.12 8.02 9.62
N LEU A 214 29.19 7.20 10.14
CA LEU A 214 27.90 7.64 10.65
C LEU A 214 27.91 7.54 12.19
N VAL A 215 27.36 8.54 12.83
CA VAL A 215 27.16 8.58 14.28
C VAL A 215 25.70 8.90 14.56
N VAL A 216 25.10 8.23 15.53
CA VAL A 216 23.73 8.53 16.00
C VAL A 216 23.84 9.18 17.39
N PRO A 217 23.85 10.52 17.50
CA PRO A 217 24.09 11.23 18.77
C PRO A 217 23.06 10.92 19.84
N SER A 218 21.84 10.59 19.47
CA SER A 218 20.79 10.15 20.41
C SER A 218 21.07 8.76 21.01
N GLY A 219 21.86 7.93 20.34
CA GLY A 219 22.04 6.51 20.66
C GLY A 219 20.80 5.65 20.42
N GLN A 220 19.77 6.18 19.76
CA GLN A 220 18.52 5.47 19.44
C GLN A 220 18.69 4.68 18.15
N VAL A 221 19.20 3.46 18.26
CA VAL A 221 19.54 2.59 17.13
C VAL A 221 18.66 1.35 17.00
N GLU A 222 17.72 1.18 17.93
CA GLU A 222 16.77 0.07 17.90
C GLU A 222 15.44 0.52 17.28
N ILE A 223 14.78 -0.38 16.56
CA ILE A 223 13.53 -0.05 15.84
C ILE A 223 12.44 0.48 16.79
N GLU A 224 12.34 -0.08 18.00
CA GLU A 224 11.34 0.32 18.99
C GLU A 224 11.56 1.75 19.50
N GLN A 225 12.80 2.25 19.47
CA GLN A 225 13.13 3.62 19.84
C GLN A 225 12.85 4.61 18.71
N ALA A 226 12.94 4.12 17.47
CA ALA A 226 12.80 4.91 16.25
C ALA A 226 11.35 4.92 15.71
N ALA A 227 10.50 4.00 16.17
CA ALA A 227 9.17 3.76 15.62
C ALA A 227 8.20 4.94 15.82
N ILE A 228 7.41 5.21 14.79
CA ILE A 228 6.36 6.22 14.78
C ILE A 228 5.00 5.55 14.61
N LEU A 229 4.24 5.50 15.69
CA LEU A 229 2.91 4.88 15.73
C LEU A 229 1.99 5.49 14.67
N ARG A 230 1.33 4.60 13.89
CA ARG A 230 0.37 4.97 12.84
C ARG A 230 0.97 5.87 11.74
N TRP A 231 2.29 5.88 11.59
CA TRP A 231 2.95 6.71 10.59
C TRP A 231 2.59 8.21 10.68
N GLN A 232 2.32 8.71 11.90
CA GLN A 232 1.78 10.06 12.09
C GLN A 232 2.86 11.13 12.00
N GLN A 233 2.66 12.08 11.08
CA GLN A 233 3.53 13.21 10.83
C GLN A 233 3.83 14.04 12.10
N GLU A 234 2.81 14.38 12.90
CA GLU A 234 2.96 15.18 14.11
C GLU A 234 3.75 14.44 15.20
N THR A 235 3.68 13.10 15.19
CA THR A 235 4.47 12.29 16.13
C THR A 235 5.95 12.29 15.73
N ALA A 236 6.25 12.21 14.43
CA ALA A 236 7.61 12.33 13.93
C ALA A 236 8.18 13.72 14.19
N GLN A 237 7.40 14.78 13.99
CA GLN A 237 7.79 16.14 14.32
C GLN A 237 8.17 16.28 15.79
N ARG A 238 7.31 15.86 16.71
CA ARG A 238 7.58 15.92 18.17
C ARG A 238 8.83 15.14 18.53
N ARG A 239 8.99 13.91 17.98
CA ARG A 239 10.18 13.11 18.24
C ARG A 239 11.44 13.82 17.77
N MET A 240 11.43 14.46 16.59
CA MET A 240 12.58 15.23 16.11
C MET A 240 12.87 16.45 16.98
N GLU A 241 11.86 17.18 17.44
CA GLU A 241 12.00 18.30 18.39
C GLU A 241 12.65 17.83 19.71
N ASP A 242 12.24 16.65 20.23
CA ASP A 242 12.81 16.04 21.43
C ASP A 242 14.28 15.64 21.23
N LEU A 243 14.61 15.03 20.08
CA LEU A 243 15.99 14.67 19.71
C LEU A 243 16.88 15.89 19.63
N LEU A 244 16.43 16.97 18.96
CA LEU A 244 17.16 18.22 18.85
C LEU A 244 17.46 18.83 20.23
N THR A 245 16.49 18.79 21.12
CA THR A 245 16.65 19.33 22.50
C THR A 245 17.61 18.47 23.31
N ALA A 246 17.49 17.14 23.23
CA ALA A 246 18.26 16.23 24.08
C ALA A 246 19.70 16.03 23.61
N SER A 247 19.93 15.91 22.30
CA SER A 247 21.22 15.45 21.76
C SER A 247 21.98 16.53 20.99
N TYR A 248 21.34 17.63 20.58
CA TYR A 248 21.95 18.67 19.72
C TYR A 248 22.06 20.04 20.38
N SER A 249 21.68 20.17 21.65
CA SER A 249 21.77 21.45 22.40
C SER A 249 23.21 21.97 22.62
N GLY A 250 24.23 21.14 22.38
CA GLY A 250 25.66 21.47 22.57
C GLY A 250 26.37 22.11 21.39
N GLY A 251 25.68 22.43 20.30
CA GLY A 251 26.27 22.98 19.07
C GLY A 251 26.65 21.92 18.02
N THR A 252 26.36 20.65 18.28
CA THR A 252 26.35 19.59 17.26
C THR A 252 25.16 19.81 16.35
N THR A 253 25.32 19.53 15.05
CA THR A 253 24.25 19.63 14.04
C THR A 253 23.86 18.26 13.51
N VAL A 254 22.61 18.12 13.09
CA VAL A 254 22.15 16.97 12.31
C VAL A 254 22.65 17.14 10.89
N ASP A 255 23.26 16.10 10.33
CA ASP A 255 23.71 16.06 8.93
C ASP A 255 22.72 15.29 8.05
N GLY A 256 22.05 14.28 8.61
CA GLY A 256 21.05 13.51 7.89
C GLY A 256 20.03 12.82 8.77
N VAL A 257 18.89 12.46 8.19
CA VAL A 257 17.81 11.72 8.84
C VAL A 257 17.32 10.62 7.90
N LEU A 258 17.42 9.37 8.35
CA LEU A 258 16.72 8.25 7.72
C LEU A 258 15.23 8.36 8.08
N SER A 259 14.39 8.61 7.11
CA SER A 259 12.94 8.65 7.27
C SER A 259 12.26 7.71 6.28
N PRO A 260 11.42 6.77 6.74
CA PRO A 260 10.85 5.72 5.92
C PRO A 260 9.52 6.10 5.25
N TYR A 261 9.09 7.37 5.32
CA TYR A 261 7.82 7.82 4.73
C TYR A 261 7.77 9.35 4.61
N ASP A 262 7.26 9.85 3.50
CA ASP A 262 7.18 11.28 3.18
C ASP A 262 6.40 12.12 4.21
N GLY A 263 5.31 11.57 4.76
CA GLY A 263 4.57 12.22 5.84
C GLY A 263 5.44 12.46 7.07
N LEU A 264 6.25 11.46 7.48
CA LEU A 264 7.20 11.61 8.58
C LEU A 264 8.28 12.64 8.24
N SER A 265 8.78 12.61 7.01
CA SER A 265 9.82 13.52 6.51
C SER A 265 9.37 14.97 6.59
N ARG A 266 8.12 15.28 6.22
CA ARG A 266 7.55 16.63 6.36
C ARG A 266 7.47 17.10 7.83
N GLY A 267 7.14 16.18 8.76
CA GLY A 267 7.17 16.48 10.20
C GLY A 267 8.60 16.76 10.69
N ILE A 268 9.56 15.93 10.28
CA ILE A 268 10.99 16.08 10.61
C ILE A 268 11.53 17.40 10.06
N ILE A 269 11.27 17.71 8.78
CA ILE A 269 11.66 18.96 8.12
C ILE A 269 11.09 20.17 8.87
N THR A 270 9.81 20.12 9.28
CA THR A 270 9.20 21.17 10.07
C THR A 270 9.93 21.40 11.40
N ALA A 271 10.30 20.34 12.10
CA ALA A 271 11.05 20.44 13.35
C ALA A 271 12.44 21.07 13.15
N LEU A 272 13.17 20.65 12.09
CA LEU A 272 14.47 21.20 11.75
C LEU A 272 14.39 22.68 11.38
N GLN A 273 13.42 23.08 10.56
CA GLN A 273 13.16 24.47 10.21
C GLN A 273 12.83 25.34 11.44
N ASN A 274 11.99 24.84 12.33
CA ASN A 274 11.65 25.53 13.58
C ASN A 274 12.87 25.68 14.53
N ALA A 275 13.83 24.75 14.44
CA ALA A 275 15.09 24.81 15.19
C ALA A 275 16.13 25.76 14.56
N GLY A 276 15.82 26.36 13.41
CA GLY A 276 16.68 27.37 12.75
C GLY A 276 17.75 26.79 11.82
N TYR A 277 17.57 25.56 11.33
CA TYR A 277 18.41 25.02 10.26
C TYR A 277 18.24 25.84 8.96
N PRO A 278 19.24 25.84 8.05
CA PRO A 278 19.17 26.53 6.77
C PRO A 278 17.93 26.17 5.96
N ALA A 279 17.58 26.97 4.94
CA ALA A 279 16.35 26.76 4.18
C ALA A 279 16.45 25.61 3.16
N THR A 280 17.64 25.38 2.59
CA THR A 280 17.86 24.39 1.53
C THR A 280 19.07 23.51 1.83
N ILE A 281 19.13 22.36 1.18
CA ILE A 281 20.29 21.44 1.29
C ILE A 281 21.55 22.13 0.79
N ALA A 282 21.46 22.91 -0.29
CA ALA A 282 22.60 23.70 -0.81
C ALA A 282 23.12 24.71 0.21
N ASP A 283 22.30 25.22 1.10
CA ASP A 283 22.67 26.13 2.19
C ASP A 283 23.11 25.39 3.47
N GLY A 284 23.04 24.04 3.50
CA GLY A 284 23.41 23.19 4.64
C GLY A 284 22.23 22.65 5.45
N PHE A 285 21.02 22.54 4.88
CA PHE A 285 19.93 21.81 5.49
C PHE A 285 20.26 20.30 5.51
N PRO A 286 19.88 19.55 6.57
CA PRO A 286 20.14 18.13 6.66
C PRO A 286 19.55 17.32 5.52
N ILE A 287 20.21 16.23 5.15
CA ILE A 287 19.68 15.25 4.20
C ILE A 287 18.53 14.51 4.85
N VAL A 288 17.32 14.59 4.28
CA VAL A 288 16.14 13.88 4.75
C VAL A 288 15.64 12.97 3.63
N THR A 289 15.53 11.66 3.91
CA THR A 289 14.96 10.66 3.00
C THR A 289 13.45 10.63 3.10
N GLY A 290 12.79 9.83 2.28
CA GLY A 290 11.34 9.61 2.31
C GLY A 290 10.92 8.40 1.51
N GLN A 291 9.61 8.20 1.39
CA GLN A 291 9.00 7.13 0.63
C GLN A 291 7.56 7.52 0.26
N ASP A 292 7.07 6.95 -0.83
CA ASP A 292 5.75 7.04 -1.45
C ASP A 292 5.59 8.14 -2.49
N ALA A 293 6.59 9.00 -2.71
CA ALA A 293 6.55 10.09 -3.70
C ALA A 293 5.25 10.93 -3.61
N GLU A 294 4.81 11.23 -2.38
CA GLU A 294 3.66 12.11 -2.14
C GLU A 294 3.94 13.51 -2.70
N ILE A 295 2.96 14.11 -3.36
CA ILE A 295 3.19 15.31 -4.18
C ILE A 295 3.80 16.48 -3.39
N ALA A 296 3.40 16.67 -2.13
CA ALA A 296 3.97 17.68 -1.26
C ALA A 296 5.47 17.46 -0.98
N SER A 297 5.92 16.21 -0.88
CA SER A 297 7.31 15.84 -0.69
C SER A 297 8.11 15.90 -2.01
N VAL A 298 7.50 15.53 -3.12
CA VAL A 298 8.11 15.71 -4.46
C VAL A 298 8.41 17.19 -4.70
N LYS A 299 7.52 18.10 -4.31
CA LYS A 299 7.79 19.53 -4.34
C LYS A 299 8.96 19.91 -3.42
N LEU A 300 9.03 19.38 -2.20
CA LEU A 300 10.17 19.66 -1.31
C LEU A 300 11.49 19.16 -1.89
N ILE A 301 11.48 18.07 -2.67
CA ILE A 301 12.65 17.58 -3.38
C ILE A 301 13.04 18.55 -4.51
N ALA A 302 12.04 19.01 -5.29
CA ALA A 302 12.26 20.01 -6.33
C ALA A 302 12.75 21.36 -5.78
N ASP A 303 12.36 21.72 -4.56
CA ASP A 303 12.76 22.95 -3.86
C ASP A 303 14.08 22.80 -3.05
N ASP A 304 14.80 21.68 -3.17
CA ASP A 304 16.06 21.39 -2.48
C ASP A 304 15.94 21.38 -0.93
N VAL A 305 14.82 20.85 -0.40
CA VAL A 305 14.54 20.76 1.04
C VAL A 305 14.52 19.31 1.53
N GLN A 306 13.87 18.39 0.82
CA GLN A 306 13.95 16.95 1.01
C GLN A 306 14.93 16.39 -0.03
N PHE A 307 15.76 15.41 0.33
CA PHE A 307 16.79 14.93 -0.60
C PHE A 307 16.25 13.90 -1.60
N ALA A 308 15.45 12.94 -1.12
CA ALA A 308 14.93 11.86 -1.94
C ALA A 308 13.63 11.28 -1.37
N THR A 309 12.91 10.55 -2.21
CA THR A 309 11.81 9.66 -1.81
C THR A 309 11.87 8.36 -2.60
N ILE A 310 11.34 7.27 -2.05
CA ILE A 310 11.24 6.01 -2.77
C ILE A 310 9.88 5.93 -3.44
N PHE A 311 9.89 5.86 -4.76
CA PHE A 311 8.69 5.77 -5.57
C PHE A 311 8.19 4.33 -5.65
N LYS A 312 6.99 4.15 -5.18
CA LYS A 312 6.19 2.93 -5.29
C LYS A 312 4.96 3.25 -6.13
N ASP A 313 4.92 2.80 -7.37
CA ASP A 313 3.81 3.11 -8.29
C ASP A 313 2.52 2.39 -7.84
N THR A 314 1.64 3.12 -7.16
CA THR A 314 0.37 2.61 -6.63
C THR A 314 -0.56 2.10 -7.71
N ARG A 315 -0.45 2.61 -8.95
CA ARG A 315 -1.23 2.14 -10.11
C ARG A 315 -0.85 0.71 -10.50
N LYS A 316 0.45 0.36 -10.42
CA LYS A 316 0.94 -0.99 -10.68
C LYS A 316 0.51 -1.94 -9.55
N LEU A 317 0.55 -1.47 -8.30
CA LEU A 317 0.10 -2.25 -7.15
C LEU A 317 -1.39 -2.59 -7.27
N ALA A 318 -2.23 -1.59 -7.57
CA ALA A 318 -3.66 -1.78 -7.80
C ALA A 318 -3.94 -2.73 -8.98
N ALA A 319 -3.25 -2.55 -10.12
CA ALA A 319 -3.39 -3.42 -11.28
C ALA A 319 -3.04 -4.89 -10.96
N GLN A 320 -2.01 -5.12 -10.13
CA GLN A 320 -1.65 -6.47 -9.71
C GLN A 320 -2.69 -7.09 -8.77
N ALA A 321 -3.29 -6.31 -7.86
CA ALA A 321 -4.37 -6.78 -7.01
C ALA A 321 -5.63 -7.13 -7.82
N VAL A 322 -5.96 -6.32 -8.83
CA VAL A 322 -7.05 -6.61 -9.79
C VAL A 322 -6.78 -7.90 -10.56
N THR A 323 -5.56 -8.10 -11.08
CA THR A 323 -5.15 -9.33 -11.76
C THR A 323 -5.29 -10.56 -10.84
N ALA A 324 -4.80 -10.47 -9.61
CA ALA A 324 -4.93 -11.56 -8.63
C ALA A 324 -6.40 -11.86 -8.30
N THR A 325 -7.25 -10.84 -8.26
CA THR A 325 -8.69 -11.00 -8.07
C THR A 325 -9.34 -11.79 -9.22
N GLU A 326 -9.02 -11.45 -10.49
CA GLU A 326 -9.52 -12.21 -11.65
C GLU A 326 -9.05 -13.67 -11.63
N GLU A 327 -7.78 -13.92 -11.27
CA GLU A 327 -7.23 -15.28 -11.19
C GLU A 327 -7.98 -16.11 -10.14
N PHE A 328 -8.24 -15.59 -8.93
CA PHE A 328 -9.04 -16.27 -7.91
C PHE A 328 -10.48 -16.53 -8.36
N LEU A 329 -11.16 -15.51 -8.88
CA LEU A 329 -12.58 -15.62 -9.27
C LEU A 329 -12.78 -16.51 -10.50
N SER A 330 -11.73 -16.73 -11.29
CA SER A 330 -11.70 -17.71 -12.37
C SER A 330 -11.42 -19.14 -11.89
N GLY A 331 -11.25 -19.35 -10.58
CA GLY A 331 -10.98 -20.65 -9.96
C GLY A 331 -9.51 -21.08 -10.06
N GLY A 332 -8.59 -20.15 -10.33
CA GLY A 332 -7.14 -20.35 -10.34
C GLY A 332 -6.48 -19.91 -9.02
N GLU A 333 -5.17 -20.01 -8.99
CA GLU A 333 -4.31 -19.41 -7.96
C GLU A 333 -3.56 -18.22 -8.58
N PRO A 334 -3.46 -17.07 -7.89
CA PRO A 334 -2.71 -15.93 -8.40
C PRO A 334 -1.23 -16.24 -8.62
N THR A 335 -0.67 -15.62 -9.67
CA THR A 335 0.74 -15.76 -10.02
C THR A 335 1.59 -15.06 -8.97
N ALA A 336 2.37 -15.84 -8.20
CA ALA A 336 3.35 -15.32 -7.23
C ALA A 336 4.74 -15.23 -7.88
N ASN A 337 5.53 -14.22 -7.51
CA ASN A 337 6.96 -14.14 -7.80
C ASN A 337 7.83 -14.30 -6.54
N ASP A 338 7.20 -14.39 -5.36
CA ASP A 338 7.84 -14.72 -4.09
C ASP A 338 6.99 -15.71 -3.30
N THR A 339 7.60 -16.81 -2.83
CA THR A 339 6.95 -17.85 -2.02
C THR A 339 7.80 -18.25 -0.80
N GLU A 340 8.79 -17.42 -0.45
CA GLU A 340 9.77 -17.76 0.59
C GLU A 340 9.91 -16.65 1.65
N THR A 341 9.68 -15.39 1.31
CA THR A 341 10.09 -14.22 2.13
C THR A 341 9.05 -13.82 3.17
N TYR A 342 7.78 -13.82 2.80
CA TYR A 342 6.73 -13.21 3.64
C TYR A 342 6.03 -14.23 4.54
N ASP A 343 6.74 -14.63 5.63
CA ASP A 343 6.16 -15.41 6.72
C ASP A 343 5.30 -14.50 7.59
N ASN A 344 4.01 -14.83 7.70
CA ASN A 344 3.06 -14.05 8.50
C ASN A 344 2.93 -14.53 9.97
N GLY A 345 3.84 -15.41 10.40
CA GLY A 345 3.85 -16.03 11.72
C GLY A 345 3.11 -17.37 11.80
N VAL A 346 2.39 -17.76 10.74
CA VAL A 346 1.67 -19.05 10.63
C VAL A 346 2.08 -19.79 9.38
N LYS A 347 2.24 -19.08 8.28
CA LYS A 347 2.68 -19.62 6.99
C LYS A 347 3.43 -18.57 6.19
N VAL A 348 4.19 -19.00 5.20
CA VAL A 348 4.65 -18.14 4.11
C VAL A 348 3.47 -17.87 3.18
N VAL A 349 3.13 -16.60 2.99
CA VAL A 349 2.05 -16.18 2.10
C VAL A 349 2.60 -16.00 0.69
N PRO A 350 2.05 -16.69 -0.34
CA PRO A 350 2.44 -16.45 -1.71
C PRO A 350 2.25 -14.96 -2.06
N SER A 351 3.28 -14.33 -2.63
CA SER A 351 3.32 -12.89 -2.80
C SER A 351 3.71 -12.47 -4.21
N PHE A 352 3.23 -11.30 -4.61
CA PHE A 352 3.74 -10.60 -5.77
C PHE A 352 4.41 -9.31 -5.35
N LEU A 353 5.72 -9.23 -5.61
CA LEU A 353 6.57 -8.11 -5.24
C LEU A 353 6.84 -7.24 -6.46
N LEU A 354 6.52 -5.97 -6.34
CA LEU A 354 6.83 -4.94 -7.33
C LEU A 354 8.17 -4.27 -7.02
N GLU A 355 8.79 -3.74 -8.07
CA GLU A 355 10.00 -2.94 -7.95
C GLU A 355 9.66 -1.50 -7.54
N SER A 356 10.64 -0.83 -6.94
CA SER A 356 10.59 0.58 -6.53
C SER A 356 11.81 1.34 -7.06
N ASP A 357 11.70 2.66 -7.16
CA ASP A 357 12.75 3.53 -7.68
C ASP A 357 13.09 4.65 -6.69
N ILE A 358 14.35 5.11 -6.66
CA ILE A 358 14.73 6.29 -5.89
C ILE A 358 14.48 7.54 -6.74
N VAL A 359 13.67 8.46 -6.20
CA VAL A 359 13.43 9.76 -6.80
C VAL A 359 14.33 10.80 -6.15
N TYR A 360 15.16 11.43 -6.97
CA TYR A 360 15.98 12.59 -6.68
C TYR A 360 15.47 13.80 -7.50
N ALA A 361 15.92 15.00 -7.19
CA ALA A 361 15.50 16.19 -7.92
C ALA A 361 15.74 16.12 -9.45
N ASP A 362 16.79 15.45 -9.91
CA ASP A 362 17.17 15.36 -11.31
C ASP A 362 16.42 14.27 -12.12
N ASN A 363 15.66 13.40 -11.48
CA ASN A 363 14.87 12.36 -12.15
C ASN A 363 13.36 12.44 -11.90
N ILE A 364 12.87 13.50 -11.22
CA ILE A 364 11.43 13.75 -11.03
C ILE A 364 10.71 13.71 -12.37
N GLU A 365 11.23 14.43 -13.38
CA GLU A 365 10.60 14.50 -14.71
C GLU A 365 10.42 13.11 -15.31
N SER A 366 11.49 12.32 -15.39
CA SER A 366 11.47 11.01 -16.06
C SER A 366 10.67 9.94 -15.31
N LEU A 367 10.71 9.94 -13.97
CA LEU A 367 10.04 8.89 -13.18
C LEU A 367 8.59 9.23 -12.86
N LEU A 368 8.27 10.49 -12.60
CA LEU A 368 6.95 10.87 -12.11
C LEU A 368 6.12 11.59 -13.17
N VAL A 369 6.72 12.53 -13.94
CA VAL A 369 5.96 13.33 -14.91
C VAL A 369 5.76 12.56 -16.23
N ASP A 370 6.84 12.06 -16.82
CA ASP A 370 6.78 11.31 -18.09
C ASP A 370 5.97 10.01 -17.95
N SER A 371 5.95 9.41 -16.75
CA SER A 371 5.12 8.24 -16.43
C SER A 371 3.63 8.59 -16.27
N GLY A 372 3.30 9.87 -16.12
CA GLY A 372 1.95 10.35 -15.83
C GLY A 372 1.48 10.02 -14.41
N TYR A 373 2.42 9.83 -13.46
CA TYR A 373 2.06 9.67 -12.04
C TYR A 373 1.67 11.00 -11.42
N TRP A 374 2.45 12.06 -11.69
CA TRP A 374 2.13 13.45 -11.37
C TRP A 374 2.24 14.32 -12.63
N THR A 375 1.53 15.41 -12.67
CA THR A 375 1.72 16.44 -13.69
C THR A 375 2.82 17.42 -13.28
N ALA A 376 3.41 18.13 -14.25
CA ALA A 376 4.40 19.17 -13.97
C ALA A 376 3.82 20.31 -13.12
N GLU A 377 2.53 20.62 -13.28
CA GLU A 377 1.78 21.61 -12.50
C GLU A 377 1.63 21.18 -11.04
N GLU A 378 1.28 19.91 -10.78
CA GLU A 378 1.20 19.35 -9.43
C GLU A 378 2.57 19.34 -8.76
N VAL A 379 3.64 18.94 -9.44
CA VAL A 379 5.02 19.02 -8.91
C VAL A 379 5.38 20.45 -8.54
N ALA A 380 5.04 21.42 -9.37
CA ALA A 380 5.33 22.83 -9.11
C ALA A 380 4.50 23.42 -7.95
N SER A 381 3.26 22.99 -7.80
CA SER A 381 2.36 23.45 -6.74
C SER A 381 2.53 22.70 -5.41
N GLY A 382 2.88 21.40 -5.47
CA GLY A 382 2.90 20.48 -4.31
C GLY A 382 1.51 20.04 -3.88
N VAL A 383 0.52 20.15 -4.75
CA VAL A 383 -0.89 19.82 -4.47
C VAL A 383 -1.42 18.98 -5.62
N ALA A 384 -2.05 17.83 -5.33
CA ALA A 384 -2.76 17.02 -6.30
C ALA A 384 -4.04 17.75 -6.78
N GLU A 385 -4.37 17.65 -8.07
CA GLU A 385 -5.58 18.25 -8.66
C GLU A 385 -6.78 17.28 -8.68
#